data_ac90635ebfeb172abb4838151b825a8c
#
_entry.id   ac90635ebfeb172abb4838151b825a8c
#
_cell.length_a   1.000
_cell.length_b   1.000
_cell.length_c   1.000
_cell.angle_alpha   90.00
_cell.angle_beta   90.00
_cell.angle_gamma   90.00
#
_symmetry.space_group_name_H-M   'P 1'
#
loop_
_entity.id
_entity.type
_entity.pdbx_description
1 polymer ?
#
loop_
_entity_poly.entity_id
_entity_poly.type
_entity_poly.pdbx_seq_one_letter_code
_entity_poly.pdbx_strand_id
1 'polypeptide(L)'
;MRTVTPKKELNYLRILFFTFGLGIMSWIPRFPEVKEALKLTTGGFGSLMSTGALGSLISLLTIGHVVHRIGVKRVLYTASFFLMATLIILTTVNSSLIFFFANIAFGAAISAFHISINAQGFNYQDRTGKFIITQMSGVWGAGALLTALISGFLVDRVSLHLHVGVLTVVIFLIQTLVIKSLAPELLKANQDIDVDYKIKELFSGFSFDRMVSFGLICAIFLEFALGDWAAIYTKEEIGIKSGFNTLPYILFTVWMIFGRFTVHYLVPRFSLERLAIHASLLAGSSFLGSVFLARSVFANNQDMAFLVICIGFSLAGLGSSFLGPTFMAAANTRSKHPASVVIGHIGVANIVLAFILKWIVAWTAQATSLTIGLIIPALLLLTVPFFAKALKSV
;
A
#
# COMPACT_ATOMS: atom_id res chain seq x y z
N MET A 1 31.09 -20.02 10.70
CA MET A 1 29.95 -19.14 10.30
C MET A 1 30.42 -18.25 9.17
N ARG A 2 29.70 -18.17 8.05
CA ARG A 2 30.08 -17.24 6.98
C ARG A 2 29.73 -15.82 7.44
N THR A 3 30.73 -14.98 7.69
CA THR A 3 30.54 -13.57 7.97
C THR A 3 30.05 -12.89 6.68
N VAL A 4 28.82 -12.44 6.69
CA VAL A 4 28.23 -11.69 5.56
C VAL A 4 28.67 -10.23 5.71
N THR A 5 29.25 -9.65 4.66
CA THR A 5 29.68 -8.24 4.72
C THR A 5 28.45 -7.32 4.76
N PRO A 6 28.51 -6.14 5.42
CA PRO A 6 27.40 -5.19 5.48
C PRO A 6 26.83 -4.83 4.10
N LYS A 7 27.68 -4.74 3.08
CA LYS A 7 27.25 -4.46 1.69
C LYS A 7 26.36 -5.60 1.12
N LYS A 8 26.69 -6.87 1.42
CA LYS A 8 25.86 -8.01 0.98
C LYS A 8 24.55 -8.05 1.73
N GLU A 9 24.55 -7.76 3.04
CA GLU A 9 23.31 -7.66 3.83
C GLU A 9 22.36 -6.60 3.27
N LEU A 10 22.87 -5.41 2.94
CA LEU A 10 22.08 -4.35 2.33
C LEU A 10 21.45 -4.79 1.00
N ASN A 11 22.21 -5.52 0.17
CA ASN A 11 21.67 -6.05 -1.09
C ASN A 11 20.60 -7.12 -0.86
N TYR A 12 20.74 -7.96 0.15
CA TYR A 12 19.69 -8.91 0.52
C TYR A 12 18.40 -8.21 0.97
N LEU A 13 18.51 -7.16 1.78
CA LEU A 13 17.35 -6.35 2.16
C LEU A 13 16.72 -5.70 0.93
N ARG A 14 17.49 -5.12 0.03
CA ARG A 14 16.98 -4.56 -1.24
C ARG A 14 16.20 -5.59 -2.06
N ILE A 15 16.72 -6.81 -2.19
CA ILE A 15 16.03 -7.87 -2.93
C ILE A 15 14.72 -8.24 -2.25
N LEU A 16 14.67 -8.34 -0.92
CA LEU A 16 13.44 -8.65 -0.18
C LEU A 16 12.39 -7.54 -0.36
N PHE A 17 12.76 -6.27 -0.22
CA PHE A 17 11.83 -5.15 -0.42
C PHE A 17 11.35 -5.07 -1.87
N PHE A 18 12.25 -5.24 -2.84
CA PHE A 18 11.90 -5.22 -4.26
C PHE A 18 10.93 -6.35 -4.62
N THR A 19 11.26 -7.59 -4.24
CA THR A 19 10.42 -8.75 -4.54
C THR A 19 9.11 -8.75 -3.77
N PHE A 20 9.07 -8.13 -2.61
CA PHE A 20 7.83 -7.90 -1.87
C PHE A 20 6.89 -6.95 -2.64
N GLY A 21 7.38 -5.80 -3.09
CA GLY A 21 6.61 -4.88 -3.92
C GLY A 21 6.17 -5.50 -5.25
N LEU A 22 7.10 -6.23 -5.90
CA LEU A 22 6.86 -6.93 -7.15
C LEU A 22 5.72 -7.97 -7.01
N GLY A 23 5.68 -8.73 -5.90
CA GLY A 23 4.68 -9.78 -5.68
C GLY A 23 3.30 -9.20 -5.39
N ILE A 24 3.17 -8.36 -4.37
CA ILE A 24 1.85 -7.92 -3.89
C ILE A 24 1.12 -7.00 -4.87
N MET A 25 1.84 -6.30 -5.74
CA MET A 25 1.24 -5.40 -6.75
C MET A 25 0.97 -6.07 -8.10
N SER A 26 1.36 -7.34 -8.27
CA SER A 26 1.30 -8.04 -9.57
C SER A 26 -0.12 -8.25 -10.12
N TRP A 27 -1.10 -8.38 -9.26
CA TRP A 27 -2.48 -8.68 -9.63
C TRP A 27 -3.42 -7.46 -9.64
N ILE A 28 -2.99 -6.33 -9.05
CA ILE A 28 -3.80 -5.10 -8.97
C ILE A 28 -4.26 -4.61 -10.34
N PRO A 29 -3.40 -4.49 -11.37
CA PRO A 29 -3.86 -4.08 -12.71
C PRO A 29 -4.89 -5.03 -13.34
N ARG A 30 -5.00 -6.25 -12.80
CA ARG A 30 -5.88 -7.32 -13.30
C ARG A 30 -7.11 -7.55 -12.43
N PHE A 31 -7.45 -6.64 -11.52
CA PHE A 31 -8.67 -6.70 -10.71
C PHE A 31 -9.97 -6.81 -11.53
N PRO A 32 -10.10 -6.20 -12.72
CA PRO A 32 -11.25 -6.45 -13.56
C PRO A 32 -11.46 -7.94 -13.87
N GLU A 33 -10.37 -8.69 -14.16
CA GLU A 33 -10.46 -10.14 -14.44
C GLU A 33 -10.84 -10.93 -13.18
N VAL A 34 -10.32 -10.56 -12.01
CA VAL A 34 -10.67 -11.20 -10.72
C VAL A 34 -12.14 -10.97 -10.39
N LYS A 35 -12.63 -9.73 -10.55
CA LYS A 35 -14.05 -9.38 -10.33
C LYS A 35 -14.97 -10.18 -11.24
N GLU A 36 -14.61 -10.29 -12.50
CA GLU A 36 -15.36 -11.02 -13.54
C GLU A 36 -15.37 -12.54 -13.26
N ALA A 37 -14.21 -13.13 -12.90
CA ALA A 37 -14.10 -14.55 -12.56
C ALA A 37 -14.96 -14.93 -11.35
N LEU A 38 -15.05 -14.05 -10.35
CA LEU A 38 -15.90 -14.23 -9.17
C LEU A 38 -17.37 -13.91 -9.42
N LYS A 39 -17.74 -13.37 -10.59
CA LYS A 39 -19.11 -12.94 -10.97
C LYS A 39 -19.73 -11.99 -9.94
N LEU A 40 -18.94 -11.09 -9.40
CA LEU A 40 -19.35 -10.19 -8.32
C LEU A 40 -19.81 -8.85 -8.84
N THR A 41 -20.79 -8.29 -8.14
CA THR A 41 -21.12 -6.87 -8.24
C THR A 41 -19.98 -6.01 -7.67
N THR A 42 -19.99 -4.73 -7.98
CA THR A 42 -18.97 -3.78 -7.49
C THR A 42 -18.91 -3.73 -5.96
N GLY A 43 -20.08 -3.65 -5.30
CA GLY A 43 -20.16 -3.69 -3.83
C GLY A 43 -19.68 -5.02 -3.24
N GLY A 44 -20.07 -6.15 -3.86
CA GLY A 44 -19.61 -7.48 -3.45
C GLY A 44 -18.09 -7.64 -3.57
N PHE A 45 -17.51 -7.22 -4.70
CA PHE A 45 -16.05 -7.26 -4.92
C PHE A 45 -15.31 -6.40 -3.91
N GLY A 46 -15.73 -5.14 -3.72
CA GLY A 46 -15.09 -4.25 -2.75
C GLY A 46 -15.21 -4.73 -1.30
N SER A 47 -16.34 -5.36 -0.94
CA SER A 47 -16.50 -5.99 0.38
C SER A 47 -15.51 -7.13 0.57
N LEU A 48 -15.33 -8.00 -0.43
CA LEU A 48 -14.34 -9.07 -0.37
C LEU A 48 -12.90 -8.52 -0.32
N MET A 49 -12.57 -7.54 -1.15
CA MET A 49 -11.25 -6.90 -1.14
C MET A 49 -10.91 -6.25 0.21
N SER A 50 -11.91 -5.67 0.87
CA SER A 50 -11.73 -5.06 2.20
C SER A 50 -11.35 -6.07 3.29
N THR A 51 -11.68 -7.36 3.14
CA THR A 51 -11.39 -8.38 4.15
C THR A 51 -9.90 -8.59 4.43
N GLY A 52 -9.03 -8.26 3.48
CA GLY A 52 -7.58 -8.26 3.68
C GLY A 52 -7.14 -7.35 4.83
N ALA A 53 -7.86 -6.26 5.10
CA ALA A 53 -7.58 -5.39 6.24
C ALA A 53 -7.78 -6.09 7.59
N LEU A 54 -8.74 -7.03 7.69
CA LEU A 54 -8.94 -7.84 8.90
C LEU A 54 -7.72 -8.71 9.18
N GLY A 55 -7.18 -9.35 8.15
CA GLY A 55 -5.95 -10.13 8.25
C GLY A 55 -4.75 -9.26 8.65
N SER A 56 -4.61 -8.11 8.04
CA SER A 56 -3.55 -7.14 8.39
C SER A 56 -3.65 -6.70 9.84
N LEU A 57 -4.86 -6.45 10.35
CA LEU A 57 -5.10 -6.07 11.75
C LEU A 57 -4.70 -7.19 12.70
N ILE A 58 -5.13 -8.44 12.43
CA ILE A 58 -4.76 -9.61 13.24
C ILE A 58 -3.24 -9.76 13.29
N SER A 59 -2.57 -9.64 12.15
CA SER A 59 -1.12 -9.74 12.09
C SER A 59 -0.44 -8.61 12.88
N LEU A 60 -0.87 -7.36 12.72
CA LEU A 60 -0.31 -6.21 13.45
C LEU A 60 -0.35 -6.42 14.97
N LEU A 61 -1.44 -7.00 15.47
CA LEU A 61 -1.63 -7.25 16.90
C LEU A 61 -0.84 -8.47 17.42
N THR A 62 -0.50 -9.43 16.56
CA THR A 62 0.03 -10.73 17.00
C THR A 62 1.47 -10.98 16.59
N ILE A 63 1.96 -10.34 15.51
CA ILE A 63 3.23 -10.68 14.89
C ILE A 63 4.43 -10.49 15.82
N GLY A 64 4.41 -9.48 16.69
CA GLY A 64 5.47 -9.27 17.68
C GLY A 64 5.67 -10.48 18.58
N HIS A 65 4.58 -11.06 19.09
CA HIS A 65 4.61 -12.26 19.93
C HIS A 65 5.07 -13.49 19.13
N VAL A 66 4.63 -13.61 17.87
CA VAL A 66 5.02 -14.72 17.00
C VAL A 66 6.53 -14.64 16.70
N VAL A 67 7.04 -13.46 16.38
CA VAL A 67 8.48 -13.23 16.14
C VAL A 67 9.29 -13.59 17.38
N HIS A 68 8.83 -13.21 18.57
CA HIS A 68 9.49 -13.54 19.82
C HIS A 68 9.56 -15.08 20.08
N ARG A 69 8.46 -15.80 19.80
CA ARG A 69 8.37 -17.25 20.05
C ARG A 69 9.15 -18.11 19.05
N ILE A 70 9.04 -17.81 17.78
CA ILE A 70 9.58 -18.69 16.72
C ILE A 70 10.77 -18.08 15.95
N GLY A 71 11.09 -16.82 16.23
CA GLY A 71 12.18 -16.06 15.63
C GLY A 71 11.85 -15.45 14.27
N VAL A 72 12.49 -14.32 13.95
CA VAL A 72 12.28 -13.54 12.73
C VAL A 72 12.43 -14.36 11.46
N LYS A 73 13.44 -15.23 11.41
CA LYS A 73 13.73 -16.03 10.21
C LYS A 73 12.58 -16.96 9.82
N ARG A 74 11.98 -17.63 10.83
CA ARG A 74 10.83 -18.51 10.59
C ARG A 74 9.61 -17.70 10.17
N VAL A 75 9.38 -16.54 10.79
CA VAL A 75 8.29 -15.64 10.41
C VAL A 75 8.46 -15.17 8.96
N LEU A 76 9.64 -14.78 8.53
CA LEU A 76 9.88 -14.37 7.14
C LEU A 76 9.58 -15.51 6.16
N TYR A 77 10.00 -16.75 6.45
CA TYR A 77 9.69 -17.91 5.59
C TYR A 77 8.19 -18.19 5.53
N THR A 78 7.53 -18.26 6.68
CA THR A 78 6.09 -18.56 6.74
C THR A 78 5.27 -17.45 6.09
N ALA A 79 5.60 -16.18 6.36
CA ALA A 79 4.93 -15.03 5.73
C ALA A 79 5.15 -15.02 4.21
N SER A 80 6.37 -15.28 3.73
CA SER A 80 6.65 -15.40 2.29
C SER A 80 5.84 -16.54 1.66
N PHE A 81 5.78 -17.71 2.29
CA PHE A 81 5.00 -18.84 1.80
C PHE A 81 3.52 -18.51 1.71
N PHE A 82 2.92 -18.03 2.81
CA PHE A 82 1.49 -17.69 2.82
C PHE A 82 1.16 -16.55 1.88
N LEU A 83 2.03 -15.53 1.75
CA LEU A 83 1.86 -14.44 0.81
C LEU A 83 1.76 -14.95 -0.63
N MET A 84 2.69 -15.81 -1.04
CA MET A 84 2.72 -16.33 -2.41
C MET A 84 1.62 -17.37 -2.67
N ALA A 85 1.38 -18.26 -1.72
CA ALA A 85 0.33 -19.27 -1.84
C ALA A 85 -1.08 -18.65 -1.90
N THR A 86 -1.37 -17.67 -1.04
CA THR A 86 -2.66 -16.98 -1.07
C THR A 86 -2.85 -16.16 -2.33
N LEU A 87 -1.79 -15.55 -2.86
CA LEU A 87 -1.87 -14.80 -4.11
C LEU A 87 -2.23 -15.72 -5.31
N ILE A 88 -1.67 -16.94 -5.35
CA ILE A 88 -2.07 -17.95 -6.34
C ILE A 88 -3.56 -18.29 -6.16
N ILE A 89 -4.02 -18.54 -4.92
CA ILE A 89 -5.42 -18.85 -4.65
C ILE A 89 -6.33 -17.71 -5.11
N LEU A 90 -6.03 -16.47 -4.72
CA LEU A 90 -6.82 -15.27 -5.06
C LEU A 90 -6.96 -15.04 -6.57
N THR A 91 -6.00 -15.51 -7.37
CA THR A 91 -6.01 -15.34 -8.82
C THR A 91 -6.50 -16.56 -9.60
N THR A 92 -6.80 -17.67 -8.92
CA THR A 92 -7.28 -18.91 -9.55
C THR A 92 -8.67 -19.32 -9.12
N VAL A 93 -9.14 -18.85 -7.96
CA VAL A 93 -10.41 -19.30 -7.38
C VAL A 93 -11.60 -18.53 -7.95
N ASN A 94 -12.70 -19.27 -8.16
CA ASN A 94 -14.00 -18.71 -8.59
C ASN A 94 -15.06 -18.73 -7.47
N SER A 95 -14.67 -19.08 -6.24
CA SER A 95 -15.54 -19.11 -5.06
C SER A 95 -15.29 -17.93 -4.16
N SER A 96 -16.31 -17.11 -3.92
CA SER A 96 -16.24 -15.96 -3.01
C SER A 96 -15.89 -16.36 -1.57
N LEU A 97 -16.29 -17.55 -1.12
CA LEU A 97 -15.98 -18.05 0.22
C LEU A 97 -14.47 -18.37 0.37
N ILE A 98 -13.90 -19.06 -0.63
CA ILE A 98 -12.47 -19.37 -0.62
C ILE A 98 -11.67 -18.05 -0.76
N PHE A 99 -12.11 -17.14 -1.62
CA PHE A 99 -11.50 -15.82 -1.77
C PHE A 99 -11.50 -15.04 -0.46
N PHE A 100 -12.61 -15.05 0.29
CA PHE A 100 -12.74 -14.39 1.58
C PHE A 100 -11.65 -14.82 2.57
N PHE A 101 -11.49 -16.12 2.80
CA PHE A 101 -10.47 -16.64 3.72
C PHE A 101 -9.05 -16.44 3.19
N ALA A 102 -8.85 -16.64 1.88
CA ALA A 102 -7.55 -16.41 1.26
C ALA A 102 -7.11 -14.94 1.35
N ASN A 103 -8.04 -13.98 1.19
CA ASN A 103 -7.74 -12.55 1.28
C ASN A 103 -7.41 -12.11 2.71
N ILE A 104 -8.08 -12.67 3.72
CA ILE A 104 -7.70 -12.46 5.14
C ILE A 104 -6.28 -12.99 5.38
N ALA A 105 -5.98 -14.21 4.94
CA ALA A 105 -4.66 -14.81 5.09
C ALA A 105 -3.59 -14.02 4.31
N PHE A 106 -3.91 -13.50 3.12
CA PHE A 106 -3.07 -12.62 2.32
C PHE A 106 -2.73 -11.32 3.05
N GLY A 107 -3.73 -10.64 3.60
CA GLY A 107 -3.53 -9.43 4.39
C GLY A 107 -2.67 -9.66 5.63
N ALA A 108 -2.89 -10.78 6.33
CA ALA A 108 -2.06 -11.17 7.47
C ALA A 108 -0.60 -11.43 7.05
N ALA A 109 -0.39 -12.13 5.94
CA ALA A 109 0.94 -12.43 5.41
C ALA A 109 1.67 -11.16 4.92
N ILE A 110 0.97 -10.24 4.26
CA ILE A 110 1.51 -8.91 3.88
C ILE A 110 2.05 -8.19 5.12
N SER A 111 1.23 -8.04 6.15
CA SER A 111 1.62 -7.31 7.36
C SER A 111 2.76 -8.02 8.10
N ALA A 112 2.70 -9.34 8.22
CA ALA A 112 3.75 -10.13 8.87
C ALA A 112 5.10 -9.97 8.16
N PHE A 113 5.11 -10.08 6.84
CA PHE A 113 6.33 -9.93 6.05
C PHE A 113 6.86 -8.50 6.11
N HIS A 114 5.98 -7.51 5.91
CA HIS A 114 6.33 -6.09 5.94
C HIS A 114 6.94 -5.65 7.27
N ILE A 115 6.30 -6.00 8.40
CA ILE A 115 6.81 -5.69 9.74
C ILE A 115 8.18 -6.34 9.94
N SER A 116 8.31 -7.63 9.56
CA SER A 116 9.55 -8.37 9.75
C SER A 116 10.71 -7.84 8.92
N ILE A 117 10.50 -7.47 7.64
CA ILE A 117 11.59 -6.91 6.83
C ILE A 117 11.98 -5.50 7.26
N ASN A 118 11.02 -4.68 7.70
CA ASN A 118 11.33 -3.36 8.24
C ASN A 118 12.13 -3.46 9.54
N ALA A 119 11.81 -4.39 10.44
CA ALA A 119 12.59 -4.64 11.64
C ALA A 119 14.05 -5.00 11.31
N GLN A 120 14.29 -5.78 10.24
CA GLN A 120 15.64 -6.07 9.75
C GLN A 120 16.32 -4.82 9.17
N GLY A 121 15.58 -3.97 8.48
CA GLY A 121 16.08 -2.68 7.99
C GLY A 121 16.52 -1.77 9.13
N PHE A 122 15.74 -1.62 10.18
CA PHE A 122 16.10 -0.86 11.38
C PHE A 122 17.33 -1.45 12.09
N ASN A 123 17.37 -2.77 12.32
CA ASN A 123 18.54 -3.43 12.90
C ASN A 123 19.81 -3.17 12.08
N TYR A 124 19.74 -3.23 10.76
CA TYR A 124 20.87 -2.87 9.90
C TYR A 124 21.30 -1.41 10.08
N GLN A 125 20.32 -0.49 10.13
CA GLN A 125 20.55 0.93 10.33
C GLN A 125 21.26 1.21 11.66
N ASP A 126 20.78 0.62 12.76
CA ASP A 126 21.32 0.80 14.10
C ASP A 126 22.77 0.28 14.19
N ARG A 127 23.07 -0.88 13.56
CA ARG A 127 24.41 -1.47 13.56
C ARG A 127 25.42 -0.72 12.68
N THR A 128 24.97 -0.08 11.61
CA THR A 128 25.86 0.52 10.61
C THR A 128 25.88 2.04 10.65
N GLY A 129 24.96 2.69 11.37
CA GLY A 129 24.76 4.14 11.38
C GLY A 129 24.23 4.70 10.04
N LYS A 130 23.82 3.86 9.09
CA LYS A 130 23.36 4.28 7.76
C LYS A 130 21.85 4.34 7.71
N PHE A 131 21.30 5.50 7.34
CA PHE A 131 19.86 5.70 7.18
C PHE A 131 19.39 5.05 5.89
N ILE A 132 18.73 3.86 5.97
CA ILE A 132 18.36 3.06 4.79
C ILE A 132 16.86 2.89 4.58
N ILE A 133 16.03 3.11 5.58
CA ILE A 133 14.58 2.78 5.53
C ILE A 133 13.87 3.49 4.38
N THR A 134 14.14 4.77 4.17
CA THR A 134 13.57 5.52 3.04
C THR A 134 14.02 4.94 1.69
N GLN A 135 15.28 4.52 1.59
CA GLN A 135 15.80 3.84 0.39
C GLN A 135 15.08 2.50 0.15
N MET A 136 14.82 1.73 1.21
CA MET A 136 14.10 0.45 1.10
C MET A 136 12.66 0.65 0.61
N SER A 137 11.98 1.68 1.09
CA SER A 137 10.65 2.06 0.57
C SER A 137 10.69 2.43 -0.91
N GLY A 138 11.73 3.12 -1.37
CA GLY A 138 11.94 3.40 -2.80
C GLY A 138 12.16 2.13 -3.63
N VAL A 139 12.94 1.18 -3.10
CA VAL A 139 13.20 -0.13 -3.75
C VAL A 139 11.92 -0.97 -3.82
N TRP A 140 11.10 -0.96 -2.77
CA TRP A 140 9.77 -1.57 -2.78
C TRP A 140 8.89 -0.95 -3.87
N GLY A 141 8.85 0.38 -3.95
CA GLY A 141 8.10 1.11 -4.99
C GLY A 141 8.56 0.80 -6.40
N ALA A 142 9.88 0.62 -6.62
CA ALA A 142 10.42 0.21 -7.91
C ALA A 142 9.94 -1.21 -8.31
N GLY A 143 9.88 -2.16 -7.36
CA GLY A 143 9.30 -3.48 -7.59
C GLY A 143 7.82 -3.42 -7.94
N ALA A 144 7.06 -2.61 -7.20
CA ALA A 144 5.63 -2.38 -7.42
C ALA A 144 5.36 -1.77 -8.81
N LEU A 145 6.14 -0.76 -9.21
CA LEU A 145 6.02 -0.14 -10.53
C LEU A 145 6.36 -1.11 -11.66
N LEU A 146 7.48 -1.84 -11.53
CA LEU A 146 7.89 -2.81 -12.56
C LEU A 146 6.81 -3.87 -12.78
N THR A 147 6.26 -4.44 -11.71
CA THR A 147 5.22 -5.46 -11.85
C THR A 147 3.91 -4.89 -12.39
N ALA A 148 3.56 -3.64 -12.07
CA ALA A 148 2.38 -2.99 -12.65
C ALA A 148 2.51 -2.82 -14.16
N LEU A 149 3.70 -2.42 -14.64
CA LEU A 149 4.01 -2.32 -16.07
C LEU A 149 3.95 -3.70 -16.75
N ILE A 150 4.59 -4.71 -16.18
CA ILE A 150 4.57 -6.09 -16.72
C ILE A 150 3.13 -6.60 -16.74
N SER A 151 2.40 -6.46 -15.65
CA SER A 151 1.01 -6.92 -15.51
C SER A 151 0.10 -6.25 -16.55
N GLY A 152 0.18 -4.92 -16.68
CA GLY A 152 -0.57 -4.18 -17.68
C GLY A 152 -0.27 -4.63 -19.11
N PHE A 153 1.01 -4.91 -19.44
CA PHE A 153 1.41 -5.43 -20.73
C PHE A 153 0.88 -6.85 -21.01
N LEU A 154 0.74 -7.68 -19.97
CA LEU A 154 0.29 -9.06 -20.08
C LEU A 154 -1.24 -9.23 -20.05
N VAL A 155 -2.02 -8.19 -19.74
CA VAL A 155 -3.48 -8.21 -19.89
C VAL A 155 -3.82 -8.59 -21.34
N ASP A 156 -4.82 -9.44 -21.51
CA ASP A 156 -5.30 -9.99 -22.80
C ASP A 156 -4.28 -10.84 -23.61
N ARG A 157 -3.04 -10.99 -23.12
CA ARG A 157 -1.99 -11.80 -23.77
C ARG A 157 -1.68 -13.08 -23.03
N VAL A 158 -1.70 -13.02 -21.71
CA VAL A 158 -1.38 -14.17 -20.83
C VAL A 158 -2.45 -14.25 -19.76
N SER A 159 -2.96 -15.45 -19.49
CA SER A 159 -3.95 -15.63 -18.44
C SER A 159 -3.45 -15.19 -17.06
N LEU A 160 -4.35 -14.63 -16.25
CA LEU A 160 -4.04 -14.11 -14.92
C LEU A 160 -3.33 -15.14 -14.04
N HIS A 161 -3.87 -16.36 -13.98
CA HIS A 161 -3.32 -17.43 -13.15
C HIS A 161 -1.91 -17.87 -13.59
N LEU A 162 -1.61 -17.90 -14.88
CA LEU A 162 -0.28 -18.23 -15.38
C LEU A 162 0.73 -17.13 -15.05
N HIS A 163 0.37 -15.87 -15.34
CA HIS A 163 1.23 -14.72 -15.03
C HIS A 163 1.58 -14.64 -13.55
N VAL A 164 0.57 -14.59 -12.69
CA VAL A 164 0.76 -14.44 -11.25
C VAL A 164 1.35 -15.72 -10.65
N GLY A 165 0.92 -16.89 -11.11
CA GLY A 165 1.44 -18.18 -10.65
C GLY A 165 2.94 -18.34 -10.89
N VAL A 166 3.42 -18.08 -12.11
CA VAL A 166 4.86 -18.13 -12.42
C VAL A 166 5.65 -17.10 -11.61
N LEU A 167 5.14 -15.86 -11.57
CA LEU A 167 5.81 -14.78 -10.85
C LEU A 167 5.94 -15.07 -9.36
N THR A 168 4.89 -15.56 -8.71
CA THR A 168 4.90 -15.89 -7.28
C THR A 168 5.85 -17.02 -6.95
N VAL A 169 5.91 -18.06 -7.79
CA VAL A 169 6.89 -19.17 -7.60
C VAL A 169 8.32 -18.63 -7.68
N VAL A 170 8.63 -17.83 -8.69
CA VAL A 170 9.96 -17.22 -8.85
C VAL A 170 10.31 -16.33 -7.64
N ILE A 171 9.37 -15.48 -7.22
CA ILE A 171 9.57 -14.61 -6.05
C ILE A 171 9.80 -15.43 -4.79
N PHE A 172 8.99 -16.47 -4.55
CA PHE A 172 9.14 -17.34 -3.38
C PHE A 172 10.51 -17.99 -3.32
N LEU A 173 11.01 -18.51 -4.45
CA LEU A 173 12.34 -19.09 -4.55
C LEU A 173 13.44 -18.05 -4.24
N ILE A 174 13.34 -16.86 -4.82
CA ILE A 174 14.30 -15.77 -4.57
C ILE A 174 14.27 -15.38 -3.08
N GLN A 175 13.08 -15.12 -2.52
CA GLN A 175 12.95 -14.76 -1.11
C GLN A 175 13.49 -15.85 -0.19
N THR A 176 13.20 -17.12 -0.47
CA THR A 176 13.71 -18.26 0.29
C THR A 176 15.24 -18.31 0.30
N LEU A 177 15.90 -18.15 -0.85
CA LEU A 177 17.34 -18.12 -0.97
C LEU A 177 17.96 -16.94 -0.22
N VAL A 178 17.34 -15.77 -0.33
CA VAL A 178 17.82 -14.55 0.34
C VAL A 178 17.65 -14.66 1.86
N ILE A 179 16.49 -15.08 2.36
CA ILE A 179 16.23 -15.27 3.79
C ILE A 179 17.21 -16.29 4.39
N LYS A 180 17.53 -17.37 3.64
CA LYS A 180 18.55 -18.35 4.05
C LYS A 180 19.92 -17.69 4.23
N SER A 181 20.22 -16.68 3.42
CA SER A 181 21.52 -16.02 3.35
C SER A 181 21.66 -14.82 4.29
N LEU A 182 20.58 -14.41 4.99
CA LEU A 182 20.63 -13.33 5.97
C LEU A 182 21.53 -13.71 7.15
N ALA A 183 22.33 -12.74 7.59
CA ALA A 183 23.23 -12.91 8.74
C ALA A 183 22.42 -13.15 10.03
N PRO A 184 22.92 -13.99 10.95
CA PRO A 184 22.27 -14.22 12.24
C PRO A 184 22.09 -12.92 13.06
N GLU A 185 23.00 -11.98 12.93
CA GLU A 185 22.98 -10.69 13.62
C GLU A 185 21.79 -9.82 13.18
N LEU A 186 21.43 -9.88 11.88
CA LEU A 186 20.23 -9.23 11.36
C LEU A 186 18.93 -9.86 11.87
N LEU A 187 19.00 -11.13 12.25
CA LEU A 187 17.84 -11.91 12.67
C LEU A 187 17.61 -11.89 14.18
N LYS A 188 18.49 -11.21 14.94
CA LYS A 188 18.24 -10.97 16.36
C LYS A 188 17.05 -10.02 16.47
N ALA A 189 16.03 -10.43 17.23
CA ALA A 189 14.98 -9.51 17.65
C ALA A 189 15.64 -8.38 18.46
N ASN A 190 15.30 -7.13 18.19
CA ASN A 190 15.73 -6.04 19.04
C ASN A 190 15.24 -6.34 20.47
N GLN A 191 16.18 -6.55 21.38
CA GLN A 191 15.88 -6.83 22.79
C GLN A 191 15.22 -5.63 23.49
N ASP A 192 15.31 -4.45 22.89
CA ASP A 192 14.75 -3.18 23.41
C ASP A 192 13.30 -2.91 23.01
N ILE A 193 12.68 -3.75 22.20
CA ILE A 193 11.23 -3.76 22.08
C ILE A 193 10.76 -4.57 23.29
N ASP A 194 10.39 -3.89 24.34
CA ASP A 194 9.80 -4.44 25.54
C ASP A 194 8.62 -5.35 25.14
N VAL A 195 8.91 -6.65 25.08
CA VAL A 195 8.03 -7.69 24.54
C VAL A 195 6.91 -8.02 25.52
N ASP A 196 6.93 -7.43 26.70
CA ASP A 196 5.87 -7.50 27.68
C ASP A 196 4.66 -6.59 27.39
N TYR A 197 4.59 -6.03 26.19
CA TYR A 197 3.36 -5.36 25.74
C TYR A 197 2.25 -6.41 25.61
N LYS A 198 1.50 -6.59 26.71
CA LYS A 198 0.31 -7.44 26.71
C LYS A 198 -0.67 -6.85 25.69
N ILE A 199 -1.28 -7.70 24.86
CA ILE A 199 -2.34 -7.28 23.93
C ILE A 199 -3.38 -6.37 24.63
N LYS A 200 -3.58 -6.57 25.93
CA LYS A 200 -4.42 -5.74 26.79
C LYS A 200 -3.91 -4.29 26.92
N GLU A 201 -2.61 -4.06 26.88
CA GLU A 201 -2.00 -2.72 27.00
C GLU A 201 -2.07 -1.93 25.68
N LEU A 202 -2.10 -2.61 24.53
CA LEU A 202 -2.45 -2.02 23.23
C LEU A 202 -3.85 -1.38 23.27
N PHE A 203 -4.77 -1.93 24.05
CA PHE A 203 -6.14 -1.41 24.19
C PHE A 203 -6.32 -0.51 25.41
N SER A 204 -5.63 -0.75 26.53
CA SER A 204 -5.79 0.02 27.76
C SER A 204 -5.09 1.39 27.75
N GLY A 205 -4.03 1.53 26.95
CA GLY A 205 -3.30 2.79 26.73
C GLY A 205 -3.54 3.41 25.35
N PHE A 206 -4.60 3.00 24.65
CA PHE A 206 -4.85 3.44 23.29
C PHE A 206 -5.15 4.94 23.25
N SER A 207 -4.11 5.72 23.01
CA SER A 207 -4.24 7.15 22.73
C SER A 207 -3.71 7.41 21.32
N PHE A 208 -4.54 7.99 20.48
CA PHE A 208 -4.10 8.44 19.17
C PHE A 208 -4.38 9.93 19.00
N ASP A 209 -3.43 10.61 18.36
CA ASP A 209 -3.66 12.00 17.96
C ASP A 209 -4.70 12.03 16.85
N ARG A 210 -5.91 12.49 17.16
CA ARG A 210 -7.03 12.55 16.21
C ARG A 210 -6.68 13.36 14.97
N MET A 211 -5.99 14.49 15.13
CA MET A 211 -5.61 15.35 14.02
C MET A 211 -4.66 14.64 13.06
N VAL A 212 -3.67 13.93 13.61
CA VAL A 212 -2.71 13.17 12.79
C VAL A 212 -3.35 11.94 12.17
N SER A 213 -4.14 11.16 12.93
CA SER A 213 -4.73 9.92 12.43
C SER A 213 -5.77 10.16 11.34
N PHE A 214 -6.68 11.13 11.53
CA PHE A 214 -7.62 11.50 10.48
C PHE A 214 -6.93 12.20 9.31
N GLY A 215 -5.94 13.05 9.57
CA GLY A 215 -5.12 13.64 8.52
C GLY A 215 -4.41 12.61 7.67
N LEU A 216 -3.83 11.58 8.31
CA LEU A 216 -3.17 10.48 7.61
C LEU A 216 -4.13 9.70 6.70
N ILE A 217 -5.27 9.23 7.22
CA ILE A 217 -6.21 8.48 6.40
C ILE A 217 -6.76 9.32 5.24
N CYS A 218 -7.09 10.59 5.47
CA CYS A 218 -7.52 11.50 4.42
C CYS A 218 -6.44 11.70 3.34
N ALA A 219 -5.16 11.69 3.74
CA ALA A 219 -4.04 11.87 2.85
C ALA A 219 -3.72 10.65 1.97
N ILE A 220 -3.88 9.41 2.54
CA ILE A 220 -3.44 8.18 1.86
C ILE A 220 -4.59 7.40 1.21
N PHE A 221 -5.85 7.71 1.56
CA PHE A 221 -6.97 6.87 1.14
C PHE A 221 -7.20 6.88 -0.38
N LEU A 222 -6.84 7.97 -1.07
CA LEU A 222 -6.89 8.01 -2.54
C LEU A 222 -5.95 6.95 -3.16
N GLU A 223 -4.74 6.75 -2.61
CA GLU A 223 -3.81 5.72 -3.07
C GLU A 223 -4.43 4.32 -2.95
N PHE A 224 -5.08 4.02 -1.82
CA PHE A 224 -5.79 2.75 -1.62
C PHE A 224 -6.97 2.58 -2.58
N ALA A 225 -7.80 3.61 -2.73
CA ALA A 225 -8.95 3.56 -3.62
C ALA A 225 -8.55 3.36 -5.08
N LEU A 226 -7.48 4.01 -5.53
CA LEU A 226 -6.98 3.82 -6.89
C LEU A 226 -6.33 2.45 -7.10
N GLY A 227 -5.65 1.91 -6.09
CA GLY A 227 -5.16 0.53 -6.13
C GLY A 227 -6.30 -0.48 -6.34
N ASP A 228 -7.42 -0.28 -5.68
CA ASP A 228 -8.58 -1.19 -5.79
C ASP A 228 -9.40 -0.95 -7.08
N TRP A 229 -9.58 0.29 -7.51
CA TRP A 229 -10.62 0.65 -8.47
C TRP A 229 -10.16 1.26 -9.79
N ALA A 230 -8.94 1.79 -9.89
CA ALA A 230 -8.52 2.53 -11.10
C ALA A 230 -8.61 1.70 -12.39
N ALA A 231 -8.15 0.44 -12.36
CA ALA A 231 -8.21 -0.44 -13.53
C ALA A 231 -9.65 -0.83 -13.89
N ILE A 232 -10.51 -1.05 -12.88
CA ILE A 232 -11.93 -1.37 -13.07
C ILE A 232 -12.66 -0.14 -13.64
N TYR A 233 -12.45 1.04 -13.04
CA TYR A 233 -13.03 2.30 -13.50
C TYR A 233 -12.68 2.60 -14.96
N THR A 234 -11.41 2.48 -15.32
CA THR A 234 -10.94 2.76 -16.68
C THR A 234 -11.52 1.74 -17.68
N LYS A 235 -11.67 0.45 -17.29
CA LYS A 235 -12.29 -0.57 -18.12
C LYS A 235 -13.79 -0.40 -18.24
N GLU A 236 -14.51 -0.26 -17.12
CA GLU A 236 -15.97 -0.36 -17.08
C GLU A 236 -16.67 0.97 -17.38
N GLU A 237 -16.12 2.12 -16.95
CA GLU A 237 -16.76 3.43 -17.14
C GLU A 237 -16.15 4.27 -18.28
N ILE A 238 -14.84 4.10 -18.57
CA ILE A 238 -14.19 4.78 -19.70
C ILE A 238 -14.12 3.88 -20.95
N GLY A 239 -14.40 2.59 -20.81
CA GLY A 239 -14.48 1.66 -21.94
C GLY A 239 -13.13 1.21 -22.51
N ILE A 240 -12.00 1.48 -21.85
CA ILE A 240 -10.67 1.06 -22.31
C ILE A 240 -10.46 -0.43 -22.00
N LYS A 241 -10.51 -1.27 -23.03
CA LYS A 241 -10.54 -2.74 -22.90
C LYS A 241 -9.17 -3.42 -22.91
N SER A 242 -8.18 -2.87 -23.59
CA SER A 242 -6.83 -3.43 -23.67
C SER A 242 -6.01 -3.06 -22.43
N GLY A 243 -4.86 -3.70 -22.15
CA GLY A 243 -3.98 -3.43 -21.01
C GLY A 243 -3.72 -1.94 -20.68
N PHE A 244 -4.12 -1.02 -21.57
CA PHE A 244 -4.12 0.42 -21.30
C PHE A 244 -5.07 0.86 -20.18
N ASN A 245 -6.04 0.04 -19.78
CA ASN A 245 -6.91 0.33 -18.62
C ASN A 245 -6.15 0.52 -17.32
N THR A 246 -4.91 0.03 -17.23
CA THR A 246 -4.03 0.17 -16.05
C THR A 246 -3.17 1.43 -16.09
N LEU A 247 -3.05 2.09 -17.26
CA LEU A 247 -2.15 3.22 -17.46
C LEU A 247 -2.40 4.39 -16.49
N PRO A 248 -3.66 4.81 -16.19
CA PRO A 248 -3.90 5.89 -15.23
C PRO A 248 -3.32 5.58 -13.85
N TYR A 249 -3.47 4.34 -13.36
CA TYR A 249 -2.88 3.92 -12.09
C TYR A 249 -1.34 3.90 -12.12
N ILE A 250 -0.77 3.45 -13.21
CA ILE A 250 0.69 3.46 -13.42
C ILE A 250 1.21 4.91 -13.37
N LEU A 251 0.55 5.83 -14.09
CA LEU A 251 0.93 7.23 -14.10
C LEU A 251 0.79 7.87 -12.72
N PHE A 252 -0.31 7.60 -11.99
CA PHE A 252 -0.46 8.02 -10.60
C PHE A 252 0.74 7.58 -9.76
N THR A 253 1.12 6.31 -9.85
CA THR A 253 2.23 5.74 -9.08
C THR A 253 3.58 6.34 -9.47
N VAL A 254 3.84 6.53 -10.76
CA VAL A 254 5.07 7.16 -11.26
C VAL A 254 5.22 8.58 -10.71
N TRP A 255 4.18 9.40 -10.85
CA TRP A 255 4.20 10.77 -10.38
C TRP A 255 4.24 10.88 -8.85
N MET A 256 3.63 9.92 -8.14
CA MET A 256 3.77 9.81 -6.70
C MET A 256 5.22 9.53 -6.28
N ILE A 257 5.91 8.60 -6.96
CA ILE A 257 7.33 8.32 -6.71
C ILE A 257 8.17 9.57 -7.01
N PHE A 258 7.94 10.21 -8.16
CA PHE A 258 8.63 11.44 -8.54
C PHE A 258 8.46 12.55 -7.49
N GLY A 259 7.24 12.77 -7.01
CA GLY A 259 6.95 13.75 -5.96
C GLY A 259 7.67 13.46 -4.65
N ARG A 260 7.81 12.18 -4.25
CA ARG A 260 8.59 11.79 -3.06
C ARG A 260 10.07 12.14 -3.17
N PHE A 261 10.64 12.05 -4.37
CA PHE A 261 12.04 12.44 -4.60
C PHE A 261 12.23 13.95 -4.73
N THR A 262 11.21 14.69 -5.15
CA THR A 262 11.33 16.14 -5.38
C THR A 262 10.97 16.98 -4.17
N VAL A 263 10.18 16.47 -3.23
CA VAL A 263 9.73 17.23 -2.05
C VAL A 263 10.88 17.78 -1.21
N HIS A 264 12.00 17.08 -1.10
CA HIS A 264 13.15 17.53 -0.32
C HIS A 264 13.78 18.84 -0.84
N TYR A 265 13.57 19.21 -2.12
CA TYR A 265 13.98 20.50 -2.66
C TYR A 265 13.02 21.63 -2.28
N LEU A 266 11.78 21.30 -1.91
CA LEU A 266 10.74 22.25 -1.55
C LEU A 266 10.72 22.54 -0.04
N VAL A 267 10.99 21.54 0.79
CA VAL A 267 10.97 21.65 2.27
C VAL A 267 11.88 22.78 2.82
N PRO A 268 13.09 23.05 2.28
CA PRO A 268 13.90 24.17 2.75
C PRO A 268 13.29 25.56 2.47
N ARG A 269 12.36 25.64 1.51
CA ARG A 269 11.78 26.92 1.04
C ARG A 269 10.38 27.17 1.61
N PHE A 270 9.64 26.11 1.94
CA PHE A 270 8.24 26.18 2.34
C PHE A 270 8.00 25.29 3.57
N SER A 271 7.17 25.72 4.50
CA SER A 271 6.79 24.88 5.63
C SER A 271 6.00 23.65 5.14
N LEU A 272 6.17 22.52 5.83
CA LEU A 272 5.46 21.27 5.53
C LEU A 272 3.94 21.45 5.57
N GLU A 273 3.43 22.29 6.49
CA GLU A 273 2.01 22.65 6.55
C GLU A 273 1.53 23.27 5.22
N ARG A 274 2.22 24.30 4.71
CA ARG A 274 1.87 24.96 3.44
C ARG A 274 1.97 24.01 2.25
N LEU A 275 3.05 23.24 2.19
CA LEU A 275 3.22 22.24 1.14
C LEU A 275 2.08 21.22 1.16
N ALA A 276 1.70 20.70 2.33
CA ALA A 276 0.61 19.74 2.45
C ALA A 276 -0.75 20.32 2.02
N ILE A 277 -1.03 21.59 2.36
CA ILE A 277 -2.24 22.28 1.93
C ILE A 277 -2.31 22.35 0.40
N HIS A 278 -1.29 22.92 -0.25
CA HIS A 278 -1.31 23.08 -1.71
C HIS A 278 -1.27 21.74 -2.45
N ALA A 279 -0.51 20.79 -1.95
CA ALA A 279 -0.38 19.46 -2.55
C ALA A 279 -1.69 18.65 -2.47
N SER A 280 -2.37 18.67 -1.32
CA SER A 280 -3.66 17.99 -1.17
C SER A 280 -4.77 18.64 -1.99
N LEU A 281 -4.79 19.99 -2.07
CA LEU A 281 -5.71 20.70 -2.95
C LEU A 281 -5.45 20.38 -4.42
N LEU A 282 -4.17 20.39 -4.85
CA LEU A 282 -3.81 19.99 -6.21
C LEU A 282 -4.29 18.56 -6.49
N ALA A 283 -3.96 17.61 -5.62
CA ALA A 283 -4.30 16.21 -5.83
C ALA A 283 -5.81 15.97 -5.83
N GLY A 284 -6.53 16.49 -4.82
CA GLY A 284 -7.97 16.32 -4.71
C GLY A 284 -8.75 16.98 -5.84
N SER A 285 -8.39 18.22 -6.20
CA SER A 285 -9.10 18.96 -7.27
C SER A 285 -8.80 18.41 -8.65
N SER A 286 -7.54 18.04 -8.95
CA SER A 286 -7.18 17.45 -10.25
C SER A 286 -7.82 16.09 -10.45
N PHE A 287 -7.83 15.26 -9.41
CA PHE A 287 -8.50 13.96 -9.46
C PHE A 287 -10.02 14.13 -9.67
N LEU A 288 -10.68 14.90 -8.80
CA LEU A 288 -12.12 15.15 -8.86
C LEU A 288 -12.51 15.77 -10.22
N GLY A 289 -11.78 16.81 -10.66
CA GLY A 289 -12.00 17.47 -11.93
C GLY A 289 -11.83 16.52 -13.11
N SER A 290 -10.81 15.65 -13.10
CA SER A 290 -10.59 14.69 -14.20
C SER A 290 -11.71 13.66 -14.32
N VAL A 291 -12.20 13.13 -13.17
CA VAL A 291 -13.28 12.14 -13.15
C VAL A 291 -14.58 12.73 -13.69
N PHE A 292 -14.95 13.96 -13.31
CA PHE A 292 -16.14 14.62 -13.84
C PHE A 292 -15.98 15.05 -15.30
N LEU A 293 -14.83 15.63 -15.67
CA LEU A 293 -14.57 16.06 -17.03
C LEU A 293 -14.53 14.87 -17.99
N ALA A 294 -13.89 13.78 -17.60
CA ALA A 294 -13.87 12.57 -18.42
C ALA A 294 -15.28 12.04 -18.68
N ARG A 295 -16.14 12.02 -17.67
CA ARG A 295 -17.54 11.62 -17.83
C ARG A 295 -18.31 12.52 -18.80
N SER A 296 -18.10 13.84 -18.75
CA SER A 296 -18.77 14.79 -19.67
C SER A 296 -18.27 14.67 -21.10
N VAL A 297 -17.00 14.35 -21.30
CA VAL A 297 -16.37 14.24 -22.63
C VAL A 297 -16.54 12.85 -23.23
N PHE A 298 -16.71 11.81 -22.41
CA PHE A 298 -16.74 10.39 -22.83
C PHE A 298 -17.76 10.11 -23.93
N ALA A 299 -18.96 10.70 -23.85
CA ALA A 299 -20.02 10.50 -24.83
C ALA A 299 -19.61 10.94 -26.26
N ASN A 300 -18.68 11.90 -26.38
CA ASN A 300 -18.26 12.48 -27.65
C ASN A 300 -16.88 11.97 -28.09
N ASN A 301 -15.98 11.64 -27.15
CA ASN A 301 -14.61 11.25 -27.48
C ASN A 301 -13.97 10.45 -26.32
N GLN A 302 -13.91 9.13 -26.51
CA GLN A 302 -13.33 8.19 -25.53
C GLN A 302 -11.83 8.43 -25.29
N ASP A 303 -11.07 8.71 -26.35
CA ASP A 303 -9.62 8.91 -26.25
C ASP A 303 -9.32 10.18 -25.43
N MET A 304 -10.10 11.23 -25.63
CA MET A 304 -9.97 12.47 -24.86
C MET A 304 -10.35 12.24 -23.38
N ALA A 305 -11.41 11.48 -23.11
CA ALA A 305 -11.77 11.12 -21.72
C ALA A 305 -10.64 10.33 -21.04
N PHE A 306 -10.03 9.38 -21.75
CA PHE A 306 -8.89 8.63 -21.27
C PHE A 306 -7.67 9.53 -20.99
N LEU A 307 -7.35 10.44 -21.90
CA LEU A 307 -6.26 11.42 -21.70
C LEU A 307 -6.49 12.29 -20.46
N VAL A 308 -7.71 12.78 -20.27
CA VAL A 308 -8.10 13.58 -19.10
C VAL A 308 -7.88 12.81 -17.80
N ILE A 309 -8.26 11.52 -17.75
CA ILE A 309 -8.02 10.66 -16.59
C ILE A 309 -6.52 10.46 -16.35
N CYS A 310 -5.74 10.19 -17.39
CA CYS A 310 -4.30 10.04 -17.29
C CYS A 310 -3.63 11.28 -16.68
N ILE A 311 -4.00 12.47 -17.12
CA ILE A 311 -3.47 13.74 -16.60
C ILE A 311 -3.92 13.96 -15.15
N GLY A 312 -5.20 13.77 -14.85
CA GLY A 312 -5.73 13.98 -13.50
C GLY A 312 -5.11 13.04 -12.47
N PHE A 313 -4.93 11.75 -12.83
CA PHE A 313 -4.29 10.77 -11.95
C PHE A 313 -2.78 11.08 -11.76
N SER A 314 -2.11 11.56 -12.80
CA SER A 314 -0.72 12.02 -12.70
C SER A 314 -0.56 13.16 -11.69
N LEU A 315 -1.39 14.19 -11.79
CA LEU A 315 -1.37 15.33 -10.88
C LEU A 315 -1.79 14.93 -9.46
N ALA A 316 -2.76 14.01 -9.35
CA ALA A 316 -3.17 13.46 -8.06
C ALA A 316 -2.03 12.67 -7.39
N GLY A 317 -1.29 11.87 -8.15
CA GLY A 317 -0.12 11.15 -7.65
C GLY A 317 0.98 12.10 -7.16
N LEU A 318 1.30 13.12 -7.95
CA LEU A 318 2.28 14.14 -7.58
C LEU A 318 1.89 14.84 -6.26
N GLY A 319 0.65 15.30 -6.15
CA GLY A 319 0.18 16.06 -4.99
C GLY A 319 0.02 15.19 -3.73
N SER A 320 -0.37 13.91 -3.84
CA SER A 320 -0.51 13.04 -2.67
C SER A 320 0.82 12.43 -2.19
N SER A 321 1.89 12.55 -2.95
CA SER A 321 3.15 11.80 -2.84
C SER A 321 3.79 11.76 -1.45
N PHE A 322 3.89 12.88 -0.76
CA PHE A 322 4.61 13.00 0.51
C PHE A 322 3.70 13.13 1.73
N LEU A 323 2.38 13.27 1.53
CA LEU A 323 1.43 13.55 2.61
C LEU A 323 1.44 12.44 3.67
N GLY A 324 1.35 11.17 3.25
CA GLY A 324 1.36 10.03 4.15
C GLY A 324 2.61 9.97 5.05
N PRO A 325 3.82 9.92 4.49
CA PRO A 325 5.07 9.97 5.26
C PRO A 325 5.16 11.17 6.21
N THR A 326 4.67 12.34 5.81
CA THR A 326 4.72 13.55 6.63
C THR A 326 3.79 13.46 7.84
N PHE A 327 2.56 12.97 7.68
CA PHE A 327 1.67 12.72 8.81
C PHE A 327 2.21 11.63 9.75
N MET A 328 2.86 10.59 9.22
CA MET A 328 3.53 9.57 10.05
C MET A 328 4.69 10.17 10.86
N ALA A 329 5.48 11.06 10.27
CA ALA A 329 6.54 11.78 10.98
C ALA A 329 5.95 12.68 12.09
N ALA A 330 4.88 13.41 11.79
CA ALA A 330 4.17 14.25 12.77
C ALA A 330 3.66 13.45 13.96
N ALA A 331 3.20 12.24 13.74
CA ALA A 331 2.78 11.34 14.81
C ALA A 331 3.87 11.09 15.84
N ASN A 332 5.08 10.82 15.37
CA ASN A 332 6.22 10.55 16.24
C ASN A 332 6.67 11.79 17.02
N THR A 333 6.72 12.96 16.36
CA THR A 333 7.17 14.20 17.02
C THR A 333 6.18 14.72 18.05
N ARG A 334 4.88 14.46 17.87
CA ARG A 334 3.80 14.94 18.76
C ARG A 334 3.50 14.01 19.94
N SER A 335 4.01 12.78 19.90
CA SER A 335 3.76 11.78 20.94
C SER A 335 4.88 11.75 21.98
N LYS A 336 4.50 11.46 23.24
CA LYS A 336 5.43 11.16 24.33
C LYS A 336 5.76 9.66 24.43
N HIS A 337 5.06 8.83 23.67
CA HIS A 337 5.27 7.38 23.66
C HIS A 337 6.42 6.99 22.69
N PRO A 338 7.06 5.84 22.89
CA PRO A 338 8.04 5.31 21.95
C PRO A 338 7.46 5.22 20.52
N ALA A 339 8.29 5.48 19.51
CA ALA A 339 7.87 5.52 18.11
C ALA A 339 7.13 4.25 17.65
N SER A 340 7.55 3.08 18.11
CA SER A 340 6.91 1.78 17.83
C SER A 340 5.47 1.71 18.29
N VAL A 341 5.18 2.23 19.50
CA VAL A 341 3.84 2.27 20.08
C VAL A 341 2.93 3.22 19.30
N VAL A 342 3.45 4.40 18.97
CA VAL A 342 2.72 5.42 18.20
C VAL A 342 2.36 4.89 16.81
N ILE A 343 3.31 4.29 16.11
CA ILE A 343 3.10 3.69 14.79
C ILE A 343 2.07 2.55 14.88
N GLY A 344 2.13 1.73 15.94
CA GLY A 344 1.16 0.67 16.18
C GLY A 344 -0.27 1.19 16.36
N HIS A 345 -0.46 2.17 17.23
CA HIS A 345 -1.79 2.76 17.49
C HIS A 345 -2.38 3.43 16.25
N ILE A 346 -1.58 4.21 15.53
CA ILE A 346 -2.01 4.86 14.28
C ILE A 346 -2.28 3.83 13.20
N GLY A 347 -1.44 2.79 13.12
CA GLY A 347 -1.63 1.68 12.19
C GLY A 347 -2.96 0.98 12.38
N VAL A 348 -3.32 0.63 13.61
CA VAL A 348 -4.62 0.03 13.95
C VAL A 348 -5.76 0.95 13.56
N ALA A 349 -5.72 2.22 13.96
CA ALA A 349 -6.77 3.19 13.64
C ALA A 349 -6.95 3.35 12.11
N ASN A 350 -5.85 3.46 11.38
CA ASN A 350 -5.90 3.65 9.92
C ASN A 350 -6.37 2.38 9.18
N ILE A 351 -6.01 1.18 9.64
CA ILE A 351 -6.52 -0.07 9.04
C ILE A 351 -8.03 -0.17 9.21
N VAL A 352 -8.56 0.15 10.40
CA VAL A 352 -10.01 0.13 10.67
C VAL A 352 -10.73 1.18 9.82
N LEU A 353 -10.21 2.41 9.78
CA LEU A 353 -10.79 3.48 8.96
C LEU A 353 -10.72 3.15 7.46
N ALA A 354 -9.61 2.61 6.98
CA ALA A 354 -9.47 2.18 5.59
C ALA A 354 -10.46 1.06 5.24
N PHE A 355 -10.67 0.08 6.12
CA PHE A 355 -11.67 -0.97 5.93
C PHE A 355 -13.07 -0.38 5.73
N ILE A 356 -13.48 0.51 6.63
CA ILE A 356 -14.80 1.17 6.59
C ILE A 356 -14.94 2.00 5.30
N LEU A 357 -13.93 2.81 4.98
CA LEU A 357 -13.95 3.69 3.80
C LEU A 357 -13.96 2.89 2.48
N LYS A 358 -13.22 1.80 2.39
CA LYS A 358 -13.25 0.90 1.21
C LYS A 358 -14.63 0.31 1.00
N TRP A 359 -15.27 -0.11 2.09
CA TRP A 359 -16.63 -0.63 2.06
C TRP A 359 -17.63 0.45 1.61
N ILE A 360 -17.54 1.66 2.15
CA ILE A 360 -18.39 2.80 1.75
C ILE A 360 -18.22 3.10 0.26
N VAL A 361 -16.98 3.20 -0.25
CA VAL A 361 -16.71 3.45 -1.68
C VAL A 361 -17.33 2.35 -2.55
N ALA A 362 -17.16 1.08 -2.18
CA ALA A 362 -17.67 -0.05 -2.95
C ALA A 362 -19.19 -0.05 -3.05
N TRP A 363 -19.90 0.19 -1.95
CA TRP A 363 -21.37 0.21 -1.93
C TRP A 363 -21.95 1.49 -2.52
N THR A 364 -21.28 2.63 -2.39
CA THR A 364 -21.64 3.86 -3.11
C THR A 364 -21.51 3.63 -4.62
N ALA A 365 -20.41 3.02 -5.05
CA ALA A 365 -20.19 2.67 -6.45
C ALA A 365 -21.24 1.67 -6.97
N GLN A 366 -21.63 0.70 -6.15
CA GLN A 366 -22.68 -0.27 -6.48
C GLN A 366 -24.05 0.39 -6.64
N ALA A 367 -24.39 1.31 -5.75
CA ALA A 367 -25.69 1.99 -5.75
C ALA A 367 -25.81 3.06 -6.84
N THR A 368 -24.67 3.59 -7.32
CA THR A 368 -24.63 4.70 -8.28
C THR A 368 -23.71 4.43 -9.47
N SER A 369 -22.41 4.69 -9.30
CA SER A 369 -21.33 4.43 -10.28
C SER A 369 -19.97 4.53 -9.61
N LEU A 370 -18.93 3.95 -10.24
CA LEU A 370 -17.54 4.11 -9.76
C LEU A 370 -17.10 5.59 -9.78
N THR A 371 -17.57 6.36 -10.76
CA THR A 371 -17.38 7.82 -10.81
C THR A 371 -17.80 8.48 -9.49
N ILE A 372 -19.00 8.15 -8.97
CA ILE A 372 -19.52 8.73 -7.72
C ILE A 372 -18.78 8.16 -6.50
N GLY A 373 -18.50 6.84 -6.49
CA GLY A 373 -17.73 6.21 -5.42
C GLY A 373 -16.34 6.83 -5.23
N LEU A 374 -15.67 7.17 -6.33
CA LEU A 374 -14.35 7.78 -6.33
C LEU A 374 -14.33 9.27 -5.95
N ILE A 375 -15.48 9.92 -5.83
CA ILE A 375 -15.57 11.28 -5.23
C ILE A 375 -15.17 11.23 -3.74
N ILE A 376 -15.47 10.16 -3.03
CA ILE A 376 -15.19 10.02 -1.59
C ILE A 376 -13.69 10.21 -1.29
N PRO A 377 -12.76 9.45 -1.87
CA PRO A 377 -11.33 9.67 -1.63
C PRO A 377 -10.84 11.06 -2.05
N ALA A 378 -11.42 11.65 -3.11
CA ALA A 378 -11.09 13.01 -3.52
C ALA A 378 -11.49 14.05 -2.47
N LEU A 379 -12.72 13.95 -1.95
CA LEU A 379 -13.21 14.83 -0.90
C LEU A 379 -12.39 14.68 0.39
N LEU A 380 -12.06 13.47 0.80
CA LEU A 380 -11.19 13.24 1.95
C LEU A 380 -9.85 13.96 1.77
N LEU A 381 -9.24 13.85 0.59
CA LEU A 381 -7.98 14.53 0.30
C LEU A 381 -8.10 16.07 0.35
N LEU A 382 -9.24 16.61 -0.11
CA LEU A 382 -9.53 18.04 0.00
C LEU A 382 -9.77 18.51 1.45
N THR A 383 -10.01 17.61 2.42
CA THR A 383 -10.08 17.96 3.85
C THR A 383 -8.73 18.00 4.54
N VAL A 384 -7.65 17.52 3.91
CA VAL A 384 -6.29 17.51 4.48
C VAL A 384 -5.83 18.90 4.97
N PRO A 385 -6.16 20.04 4.32
CA PRO A 385 -5.83 21.37 4.83
C PRO A 385 -6.28 21.63 6.27
N PHE A 386 -7.42 21.07 6.67
CA PHE A 386 -7.91 21.17 8.05
C PHE A 386 -6.96 20.50 9.05
N PHE A 387 -6.37 19.36 8.66
CA PHE A 387 -5.45 18.58 9.49
C PHE A 387 -3.99 19.02 9.36
N ALA A 388 -3.64 19.81 8.35
CA ALA A 388 -2.26 20.22 8.06
C ALA A 388 -1.61 21.02 9.20
N LYS A 389 -2.40 21.61 10.09
CA LYS A 389 -1.91 22.26 11.32
C LYS A 389 -1.10 21.32 12.22
N ALA A 390 -1.39 20.01 12.17
CA ALA A 390 -0.62 19.01 12.90
C ALA A 390 0.84 18.87 12.40
N LEU A 391 1.14 19.36 11.19
CA LEU A 391 2.46 19.30 10.57
C LEU A 391 3.38 20.47 10.95
N LYS A 392 2.91 21.44 11.74
CA LYS A 392 3.75 22.57 12.23
C LYS A 392 4.87 22.13 13.15
N SER A 393 4.75 20.95 13.75
CA SER A 393 5.71 20.41 14.71
C SER A 393 6.79 19.53 14.06
N VAL A 394 6.75 19.35 12.75
CA VAL A 394 7.72 18.57 11.96
C VAL A 394 8.62 19.49 11.16
#